data_f32781acf8b1abc735c7be05dcadd445
#
_entry.id   f32781acf8b1abc735c7be05dcadd445
#
_cell.length_a   1.000
_cell.length_b   1.000
_cell.length_c   1.000
_cell.angle_alpha   90.00
_cell.angle_beta   90.00
_cell.angle_gamma   90.00
#
_symmetry.space_group_name_H-M   'P 1'
#
loop_
_entity.id
_entity.type
_entity.pdbx_description
1 polymer ?
#
loop_
_entity_poly.entity_id
_entity_poly.type
_entity_poly.pdbx_seq_one_letter_code
_entity_poly.pdbx_strand_id
1 'polypeptide(L)'
;MRSVSVSFVLTLLAVVGCSTATTSSLTGSGGTPEGGGGSGGGAIAGAGGSTGTGGIAGTPGRGGSGGANGSGGATGGATASGGATGTGGAPGSGGARASGGSTGTGGSKGTGGQAGAGGLAGTGGSAGAAGASGDGCPTGGAVTTNVTINNTGPWNDTTGKHIQAHGGGFIKVCDTWYWFGEDKTLNTNGTGNFHAISCYASKDLVTWEHRNSVVTTSTNPVLNNPALIIERPKVIYNASTKLYVMWAHWDMESCSGASGSYCDSEAVVFTSPTVDGNYTYVNHFQPDGNGSRDCTLWQEPDGTAYFVSTGGPGGNAAGDFHDTEVHQLSSDYLTVQSTTKIWASDTREAYAFWKVGGKYYGVSSAQTGWAPNEAAYLTSTGTIAGPWNNSFTPLGANNSTWSSQPTYVIPIVGSQTTTYIYAGDIWNSNNLSLSTYLWLPLTFDGTTWHLSYAAQWSINLMTGVLTTN
;
A
#
# COMPACT_ATOMS: atom_id res chain seq x y z
N MET A 1 27.25 32.91 49.06
CA MET A 1 25.93 32.44 49.53
C MET A 1 25.76 31.03 49.02
N ARG A 2 25.35 30.15 49.85
CA ARG A 2 25.55 28.69 49.81
C ARG A 2 24.87 28.00 48.62
N SER A 3 25.64 27.19 47.88
CA SER A 3 25.18 26.21 46.92
C SER A 3 24.72 24.94 47.67
N VAL A 4 23.58 24.43 47.32
CA VAL A 4 23.05 23.15 47.79
C VAL A 4 23.05 22.21 46.57
N SER A 5 23.97 21.23 46.66
CA SER A 5 24.00 20.10 45.72
C SER A 5 23.10 19.00 46.26
N VAL A 6 22.16 18.52 45.42
CA VAL A 6 21.36 17.34 45.71
C VAL A 6 21.84 16.23 44.78
N SER A 7 22.46 15.20 45.39
CA SER A 7 22.86 13.96 44.74
C SER A 7 21.68 12.99 44.75
N PHE A 8 21.26 12.55 43.55
CA PHE A 8 20.37 11.38 43.41
C PHE A 8 21.19 10.12 43.21
N VAL A 9 21.04 9.18 44.12
CA VAL A 9 21.56 7.83 44.03
C VAL A 9 20.56 6.98 43.27
N LEU A 10 21.00 6.40 42.15
CA LEU A 10 20.22 5.46 41.35
C LEU A 10 20.55 4.04 41.81
N THR A 11 19.59 3.37 42.42
CA THR A 11 19.73 1.97 42.83
C THR A 11 19.20 1.07 41.71
N LEU A 12 20.11 0.32 41.10
CA LEU A 12 19.82 -0.71 40.10
C LEU A 12 19.44 -2.02 40.81
N LEU A 13 18.22 -2.49 40.67
CA LEU A 13 17.81 -3.84 41.09
C LEU A 13 17.84 -4.76 39.86
N ALA A 14 18.79 -5.68 39.86
CA ALA A 14 18.80 -6.78 38.91
C ALA A 14 17.98 -7.95 39.50
N VAL A 15 16.96 -8.38 38.79
CA VAL A 15 16.24 -9.62 39.11
C VAL A 15 16.68 -10.68 38.12
N VAL A 16 17.41 -11.65 38.59
CA VAL A 16 17.76 -12.88 37.91
C VAL A 16 16.65 -13.89 38.20
N GLY A 17 15.89 -14.24 37.18
CA GLY A 17 14.91 -15.31 37.27
C GLY A 17 15.43 -16.59 36.59
N CYS A 18 15.75 -17.58 37.38
CA CYS A 18 16.13 -18.92 36.96
C CYS A 18 14.85 -19.76 36.82
N SER A 19 14.54 -20.27 35.64
CA SER A 19 13.45 -21.23 35.43
C SER A 19 14.02 -22.61 35.23
N THR A 20 13.81 -23.48 36.20
CA THR A 20 14.11 -24.91 36.17
C THR A 20 12.96 -25.67 35.50
N ALA A 21 13.28 -26.42 34.47
CA ALA A 21 12.38 -27.40 33.86
C ALA A 21 12.31 -28.65 34.77
N THR A 22 11.09 -29.05 35.08
CA THR A 22 10.82 -30.35 35.72
C THR A 22 10.10 -31.27 34.76
N THR A 23 10.77 -32.31 34.34
CA THR A 23 10.19 -33.50 33.69
C THR A 23 9.63 -34.42 34.77
N SER A 24 8.39 -34.81 34.66
CA SER A 24 7.82 -35.92 35.45
C SER A 24 7.21 -36.95 34.50
N SER A 25 7.88 -38.11 34.49
CA SER A 25 7.39 -39.37 33.98
C SER A 25 6.53 -40.06 35.04
N LEU A 26 5.37 -40.56 34.66
CA LEU A 26 4.63 -41.55 35.49
C LEU A 26 4.24 -42.72 34.63
N THR A 27 4.78 -43.87 35.00
CA THR A 27 4.44 -45.21 34.59
C THR A 27 3.40 -45.81 35.56
N GLY A 28 2.59 -46.73 35.04
CA GLY A 28 1.95 -47.79 35.82
C GLY A 28 0.42 -47.90 35.67
N SER A 29 0.02 -48.80 34.93
CA SER A 29 -0.49 -50.14 35.14
C SER A 29 -1.98 -50.24 35.53
N GLY A 30 -2.76 -50.95 34.70
CA GLY A 30 -3.52 -52.11 35.08
C GLY A 30 -5.02 -51.98 35.32
N GLY A 31 -5.80 -52.69 34.57
CA GLY A 31 -7.16 -53.09 35.01
C GLY A 31 -8.23 -53.15 33.93
N THR A 32 -8.35 -54.30 33.35
CA THR A 32 -9.62 -54.79 32.75
C THR A 32 -10.41 -55.51 33.86
N PRO A 33 -11.71 -55.93 33.74
CA PRO A 33 -12.46 -56.32 32.51
C PRO A 33 -14.00 -56.01 32.51
N GLU A 34 -14.63 -56.60 31.44
CA GLU A 34 -16.02 -57.03 31.29
C GLU A 34 -17.11 -55.97 30.99
N GLY A 35 -18.05 -56.18 30.13
CA GLY A 35 -18.57 -57.26 29.30
C GLY A 35 -19.86 -56.84 28.63
N GLY A 36 -20.21 -57.55 27.57
CA GLY A 36 -21.55 -57.71 26.98
C GLY A 36 -21.91 -56.71 25.89
N GLY A 37 -22.24 -57.06 24.73
CA GLY A 37 -22.91 -58.14 24.12
C GLY A 37 -23.82 -57.67 22.98
N GLY A 38 -23.78 -58.28 21.82
CA GLY A 38 -24.92 -58.41 20.92
C GLY A 38 -24.79 -57.84 19.54
N SER A 39 -24.30 -58.55 18.62
CA SER A 39 -24.95 -59.34 17.52
C SER A 39 -25.49 -58.54 16.32
N GLY A 40 -25.00 -58.88 15.16
CA GLY A 40 -25.61 -59.21 13.89
C GLY A 40 -25.14 -58.37 12.77
N GLY A 41 -24.48 -58.74 11.73
CA GLY A 41 -24.59 -59.97 10.91
C GLY A 41 -24.62 -59.48 9.46
N GLY A 42 -23.77 -60.04 8.61
CA GLY A 42 -23.92 -59.84 7.16
C GLY A 42 -22.67 -59.78 6.36
N ALA A 43 -22.02 -60.89 6.15
CA ALA A 43 -20.96 -61.06 5.16
C ALA A 43 -21.56 -61.18 3.75
N ILE A 44 -20.87 -60.85 2.71
CA ILE A 44 -20.61 -61.69 1.52
C ILE A 44 -19.35 -61.20 0.80
N ALA A 45 -18.56 -62.18 0.48
CA ALA A 45 -17.28 -62.24 -0.19
C ALA A 45 -17.36 -62.01 -1.70
N GLY A 46 -16.21 -61.74 -2.30
CA GLY A 46 -15.96 -61.82 -3.72
C GLY A 46 -14.50 -61.66 -4.03
N ALA A 47 -13.84 -62.78 -4.19
CA ALA A 47 -12.44 -63.00 -4.50
C ALA A 47 -12.18 -62.95 -6.01
N GLY A 48 -10.88 -62.72 -6.37
CA GLY A 48 -10.27 -62.92 -7.69
C GLY A 48 -9.21 -61.88 -7.95
N GLY A 49 -7.89 -62.08 -7.93
CA GLY A 49 -7.07 -63.19 -8.26
C GLY A 49 -6.51 -63.10 -9.68
N SER A 50 -5.23 -62.73 -9.83
CA SER A 50 -4.24 -63.38 -10.69
C SER A 50 -3.14 -62.40 -11.17
N THR A 51 -1.94 -62.43 -10.64
CA THR A 51 -0.63 -62.88 -11.14
C THR A 51 -0.27 -62.58 -12.63
N GLY A 52 0.88 -61.96 -12.82
CA GLY A 52 1.58 -61.87 -14.09
C GLY A 52 2.99 -61.31 -13.93
N THR A 53 3.96 -62.18 -13.80
CA THR A 53 5.41 -62.05 -13.71
C THR A 53 6.07 -61.79 -15.05
N GLY A 54 7.26 -61.11 -15.03
CA GLY A 54 8.26 -61.04 -16.10
C GLY A 54 8.89 -59.66 -16.19
N GLY A 55 10.06 -59.35 -15.76
CA GLY A 55 11.37 -59.90 -15.72
C GLY A 55 12.13 -59.62 -17.03
N ILE A 56 13.16 -58.78 -17.00
CA ILE A 56 14.55 -59.06 -17.37
C ILE A 56 15.37 -57.74 -17.40
N ALA A 57 16.56 -57.88 -16.87
CA ALA A 57 17.67 -56.94 -16.69
C ALA A 57 18.41 -56.60 -17.98
N GLY A 58 19.17 -55.48 -17.92
CA GLY A 58 20.18 -55.16 -18.88
C GLY A 58 20.95 -53.88 -18.55
N THR A 59 22.02 -54.01 -17.81
CA THR A 59 23.18 -53.10 -17.71
C THR A 59 24.37 -53.79 -18.43
N PRO A 60 25.55 -53.15 -18.72
CA PRO A 60 25.98 -51.73 -18.73
C PRO A 60 26.84 -51.38 -20.00
N GLY A 61 27.16 -50.12 -20.20
CA GLY A 61 28.16 -49.68 -21.18
C GLY A 61 28.97 -48.47 -20.70
N ARG A 62 30.20 -48.72 -20.42
CA ARG A 62 31.27 -47.80 -20.02
C ARG A 62 31.89 -47.07 -21.23
N GLY A 63 32.52 -45.93 -20.94
CA GLY A 63 33.63 -45.35 -21.68
C GLY A 63 33.27 -44.01 -22.31
N GLY A 64 34.06 -42.99 -22.24
CA GLY A 64 35.47 -42.82 -21.97
C GLY A 64 35.82 -41.34 -21.95
N SER A 65 36.76 -41.07 -21.17
CA SER A 65 37.61 -39.92 -20.93
C SER A 65 38.21 -39.25 -22.17
N GLY A 66 38.55 -37.96 -21.99
CA GLY A 66 39.52 -37.18 -22.75
C GLY A 66 39.07 -35.72 -22.74
N GLY A 67 39.75 -34.77 -22.24
CA GLY A 67 41.14 -34.53 -21.94
C GLY A 67 41.62 -33.31 -22.69
N ALA A 68 42.11 -32.34 -21.91
CA ALA A 68 43.23 -31.44 -22.20
C ALA A 68 42.97 -30.09 -22.91
N ASN A 69 43.17 -29.04 -22.17
CA ASN A 69 44.09 -27.90 -22.29
C ASN A 69 44.38 -27.29 -23.68
N GLY A 70 44.23 -25.97 -23.74
CA GLY A 70 44.79 -25.10 -24.76
C GLY A 70 44.85 -23.64 -24.29
N SER A 71 45.96 -23.29 -23.70
CA SER A 71 46.40 -21.92 -23.39
C SER A 71 47.01 -21.26 -24.62
N GLY A 72 46.82 -19.94 -24.75
CA GLY A 72 47.54 -19.04 -25.66
C GLY A 72 46.72 -17.80 -25.85
N GLY A 73 47.06 -16.61 -25.47
CA GLY A 73 48.32 -15.88 -25.35
C GLY A 73 48.57 -14.99 -26.56
N ALA A 74 48.66 -13.70 -26.31
CA ALA A 74 49.31 -12.63 -27.06
C ALA A 74 48.37 -11.57 -27.69
N THR A 75 48.27 -10.36 -27.09
CA THR A 75 49.05 -9.12 -27.34
C THR A 75 48.96 -8.55 -28.76
N GLY A 76 48.53 -7.27 -28.80
CA GLY A 76 48.61 -6.35 -29.92
C GLY A 76 47.47 -5.34 -29.86
N GLY A 77 47.58 -4.17 -29.47
CA GLY A 77 48.40 -3.00 -29.51
C GLY A 77 48.29 -2.28 -30.85
N ALA A 78 47.37 -1.25 -30.97
CA ALA A 78 47.63 -0.18 -31.90
C ALA A 78 46.73 1.05 -31.55
N THR A 79 47.38 2.11 -31.25
CA THR A 79 46.96 3.50 -31.18
C THR A 79 46.60 4.04 -32.55
N ALA A 80 45.53 4.85 -32.66
CA ALA A 80 45.44 5.88 -33.68
C ALA A 80 44.66 7.08 -33.12
N SER A 81 45.39 8.16 -33.03
CA SER A 81 45.01 9.53 -32.84
C SER A 81 44.43 10.13 -34.11
N GLY A 82 43.50 11.05 -33.98
CA GLY A 82 43.00 11.87 -35.08
C GLY A 82 41.91 12.81 -34.61
N GLY A 83 42.31 13.98 -34.27
CA GLY A 83 41.63 15.17 -34.01
C GLY A 83 41.16 15.89 -35.26
N ALA A 84 40.09 16.61 -35.15
CA ALA A 84 39.79 17.75 -35.97
C ALA A 84 38.90 18.75 -35.20
N THR A 85 39.44 19.88 -34.98
CA THR A 85 38.84 21.14 -34.52
C THR A 85 37.91 21.72 -35.56
N GLY A 86 36.74 22.20 -35.15
CA GLY A 86 35.89 23.07 -35.96
C GLY A 86 35.37 24.19 -35.12
N THR A 87 35.98 25.34 -35.33
CA THR A 87 35.62 26.66 -34.78
C THR A 87 34.57 27.36 -35.67
N GLY A 88 33.66 28.11 -35.07
CA GLY A 88 33.11 29.26 -35.75
C GLY A 88 31.61 29.54 -35.61
N GLY A 89 31.30 30.66 -35.02
CA GLY A 89 30.20 31.49 -35.42
C GLY A 89 29.15 31.91 -34.41
N ALA A 90 29.39 32.99 -33.66
CA ALA A 90 28.35 33.89 -33.15
C ALA A 90 28.18 35.08 -34.12
N PRO A 91 27.33 36.10 -33.88
CA PRO A 91 26.00 36.18 -33.24
C PRO A 91 24.97 36.90 -34.17
N GLY A 92 23.71 36.82 -33.88
CA GLY A 92 22.67 37.61 -34.53
C GLY A 92 21.88 38.42 -33.52
N SER A 93 22.04 39.71 -33.61
CA SER A 93 21.36 40.76 -32.83
C SER A 93 20.14 41.31 -33.57
N GLY A 94 19.12 41.71 -32.84
CA GLY A 94 17.98 42.52 -33.31
C GLY A 94 16.70 42.11 -32.63
N GLY A 95 16.09 42.82 -31.75
CA GLY A 95 15.74 44.20 -31.69
C GLY A 95 14.28 44.39 -32.03
N ALA A 96 13.41 44.68 -31.02
CA ALA A 96 12.40 45.72 -31.13
C ALA A 96 11.53 45.78 -29.86
N ARG A 97 11.48 46.92 -29.28
CA ARG A 97 10.57 47.41 -28.23
C ARG A 97 9.17 47.61 -28.80
N ALA A 98 8.15 47.37 -27.99
CA ALA A 98 6.92 48.11 -28.03
C ALA A 98 6.43 48.40 -26.61
N SER A 99 6.43 49.68 -26.30
CA SER A 99 5.88 50.31 -25.10
C SER A 99 4.37 50.57 -25.32
N GLY A 100 3.57 50.40 -24.30
CA GLY A 100 2.19 50.84 -24.28
C GLY A 100 1.66 50.83 -22.86
N GLY A 101 1.78 51.94 -22.17
CA GLY A 101 1.23 52.17 -20.86
C GLY A 101 -0.25 52.58 -20.94
N SER A 102 -1.00 52.29 -19.90
CA SER A 102 -2.19 53.03 -19.55
C SER A 102 -2.39 53.04 -18.05
N THR A 103 -2.32 54.23 -17.50
CA THR A 103 -2.64 54.61 -16.13
C THR A 103 -4.13 54.66 -15.91
N GLY A 104 -4.63 54.06 -14.86
CA GLY A 104 -5.98 54.24 -14.36
C GLY A 104 -5.95 54.43 -12.83
N THR A 105 -6.08 55.67 -12.43
CA THR A 105 -6.25 56.11 -11.03
C THR A 105 -7.72 55.99 -10.60
N GLY A 106 -7.98 55.57 -9.38
CA GLY A 106 -9.32 55.67 -8.78
C GLY A 106 -9.37 54.98 -7.41
N GLY A 107 -9.12 55.71 -6.36
CA GLY A 107 -9.18 55.27 -4.99
C GLY A 107 -10.59 55.23 -4.41
N SER A 108 -10.79 54.45 -3.36
CA SER A 108 -11.69 54.75 -2.25
C SER A 108 -11.26 53.98 -1.00
N LYS A 109 -11.05 54.74 0.06
CA LYS A 109 -10.84 54.26 1.42
C LYS A 109 -12.14 53.67 1.99
N GLY A 110 -12.07 52.48 2.55
CA GLY A 110 -13.04 51.92 3.45
C GLY A 110 -12.35 51.43 4.71
N THR A 111 -12.74 52.01 5.81
CA THR A 111 -12.23 51.77 7.17
C THR A 111 -12.89 50.55 7.80
N GLY A 112 -12.06 49.71 8.46
CA GLY A 112 -12.39 49.04 9.71
C GLY A 112 -13.13 47.68 9.61
N GLY A 113 -12.48 46.63 10.01
CA GLY A 113 -13.11 45.32 10.28
C GLY A 113 -12.06 44.32 10.76
N GLN A 114 -12.02 44.19 12.02
CA GLN A 114 -11.58 43.12 12.91
C GLN A 114 -10.85 41.89 12.31
N ALA A 115 -9.69 41.56 12.92
CA ALA A 115 -8.85 40.40 12.66
C ALA A 115 -9.60 39.10 12.86
N GLY A 116 -9.89 38.43 11.78
CA GLY A 116 -10.30 37.02 11.76
C GLY A 116 -9.07 36.16 11.49
N ALA A 117 -8.92 35.07 12.22
CA ALA A 117 -7.84 34.11 12.10
C ALA A 117 -7.66 33.71 10.63
N GLY A 118 -6.42 33.88 10.15
CA GLY A 118 -6.05 33.66 8.76
C GLY A 118 -6.20 32.23 8.33
N GLY A 119 -7.24 31.94 7.57
CA GLY A 119 -7.30 30.78 6.72
C GLY A 119 -6.30 30.91 5.60
N LEU A 120 -5.30 30.06 5.55
CA LEU A 120 -4.42 29.92 4.40
C LEU A 120 -5.27 29.48 3.21
N ALA A 121 -5.55 30.40 2.29
CA ALA A 121 -6.01 30.06 0.97
C ALA A 121 -4.88 29.31 0.24
N GLY A 122 -4.78 28.04 0.48
CA GLY A 122 -3.93 27.15 -0.29
C GLY A 122 -4.57 26.97 -1.66
N THR A 123 -3.88 27.38 -2.72
CA THR A 123 -4.15 26.86 -4.06
C THR A 123 -4.01 25.36 -3.95
N GLY A 124 -5.14 24.63 -3.97
CA GLY A 124 -5.21 23.20 -3.71
C GLY A 124 -4.39 22.43 -4.73
N GLY A 125 -3.25 21.93 -4.30
CA GLY A 125 -2.59 20.84 -4.98
C GLY A 125 -3.43 19.58 -4.74
N SER A 126 -3.96 18.99 -5.80
CA SER A 126 -4.67 17.73 -5.73
C SER A 126 -3.74 16.66 -5.17
N ALA A 127 -4.02 16.21 -3.96
CA ALA A 127 -3.44 14.99 -3.45
C ALA A 127 -3.93 13.83 -4.31
N GLY A 128 -3.06 13.16 -5.02
CA GLY A 128 -3.11 11.81 -5.53
C GLY A 128 -4.38 11.19 -6.12
N ALA A 129 -5.44 11.92 -6.25
CA ALA A 129 -6.61 11.56 -7.02
C ALA A 129 -6.78 12.64 -8.09
N ALA A 130 -5.95 12.58 -9.14
CA ALA A 130 -6.32 13.21 -10.40
C ALA A 130 -7.63 12.55 -10.83
N GLY A 131 -8.75 13.13 -10.40
CA GLY A 131 -10.05 12.75 -10.91
C GLY A 131 -9.95 12.81 -12.42
N ALA A 132 -10.23 11.68 -13.10
CA ALA A 132 -10.32 11.66 -14.54
C ALA A 132 -11.42 12.64 -14.95
N SER A 133 -11.08 13.90 -15.16
CA SER A 133 -11.91 14.87 -15.85
C SER A 133 -11.84 14.59 -17.35
N GLY A 134 -12.36 13.40 -17.73
CA GLY A 134 -12.66 13.10 -19.11
C GLY A 134 -13.92 13.85 -19.49
N ASP A 135 -13.95 14.42 -20.69
CA ASP A 135 -15.12 14.95 -21.34
C ASP A 135 -16.24 13.89 -21.30
N GLY A 136 -17.19 14.03 -20.41
CA GLY A 136 -18.29 13.07 -20.25
C GLY A 136 -18.83 12.86 -18.85
N CYS A 137 -18.40 13.63 -17.85
CA CYS A 137 -18.99 13.54 -16.53
C CYS A 137 -20.46 13.95 -16.58
N PRO A 138 -21.41 13.11 -16.12
CA PRO A 138 -22.82 13.47 -16.04
C PRO A 138 -22.98 14.71 -15.16
N THR A 139 -23.52 15.78 -15.69
CA THR A 139 -23.87 16.97 -14.90
C THR A 139 -25.24 16.73 -14.26
N GLY A 140 -25.32 16.73 -12.94
CA GLY A 140 -26.57 16.84 -12.21
C GLY A 140 -27.08 15.55 -11.55
N GLY A 141 -26.46 15.17 -10.43
CA GLY A 141 -27.09 14.38 -9.38
C GLY A 141 -27.21 15.22 -8.11
N ALA A 142 -28.23 15.00 -7.28
CA ALA A 142 -28.29 15.61 -5.96
C ALA A 142 -27.05 15.16 -5.18
N VAL A 143 -26.14 16.09 -4.90
CA VAL A 143 -24.96 15.81 -4.08
C VAL A 143 -25.39 15.92 -2.64
N THR A 144 -25.27 14.84 -1.87
CA THR A 144 -25.37 14.90 -0.41
C THR A 144 -24.25 15.82 0.08
N THR A 145 -24.61 16.95 0.66
CA THR A 145 -23.62 17.97 1.04
C THR A 145 -23.00 17.70 2.40
N ASN A 146 -23.80 17.30 3.39
CA ASN A 146 -23.31 16.97 4.72
C ASN A 146 -23.42 15.46 4.94
N VAL A 147 -22.32 14.86 5.35
CA VAL A 147 -22.23 13.43 5.62
C VAL A 147 -21.64 13.19 7.00
N THR A 148 -22.07 12.11 7.64
CA THR A 148 -21.54 11.67 8.93
C THR A 148 -20.86 10.32 8.76
N ILE A 149 -19.58 10.26 9.03
CA ILE A 149 -18.82 9.02 9.12
C ILE A 149 -19.04 8.42 10.51
N ASN A 150 -19.41 7.14 10.55
CA ASN A 150 -19.67 6.42 11.78
C ASN A 150 -18.67 5.27 11.95
N ASN A 151 -17.65 5.47 12.79
CA ASN A 151 -16.60 4.50 13.06
C ASN A 151 -17.04 3.36 14.00
N THR A 152 -18.21 3.47 14.64
CA THR A 152 -18.75 2.44 15.54
C THR A 152 -19.88 1.63 14.93
N GLY A 153 -20.34 2.04 13.73
CA GLY A 153 -21.38 1.35 12.99
C GLY A 153 -20.83 0.18 12.16
N PRO A 154 -21.70 -0.64 11.63
CA PRO A 154 -21.29 -1.65 10.66
C PRO A 154 -20.88 -0.96 9.36
N TRP A 155 -19.73 -1.36 8.81
CA TRP A 155 -19.31 -0.97 7.49
C TRP A 155 -19.94 -1.89 6.44
N ASN A 156 -21.20 -1.62 6.11
CA ASN A 156 -21.97 -2.43 5.18
C ASN A 156 -22.25 -1.67 3.89
N ASP A 157 -22.34 -2.42 2.80
CA ASP A 157 -22.79 -1.91 1.50
C ASP A 157 -24.31 -1.71 1.46
N THR A 158 -24.82 -1.19 0.34
CA THR A 158 -26.25 -0.95 0.13
C THR A 158 -27.10 -2.22 0.16
N THR A 159 -26.50 -3.40 0.11
CA THR A 159 -27.20 -4.70 0.23
C THR A 159 -27.17 -5.22 1.67
N GLY A 160 -26.50 -4.51 2.59
CA GLY A 160 -26.33 -4.90 3.98
C GLY A 160 -25.19 -5.89 4.23
N LYS A 161 -24.36 -6.17 3.22
CA LYS A 161 -23.18 -7.01 3.38
C LYS A 161 -22.01 -6.18 3.90
N HIS A 162 -21.16 -6.80 4.71
CA HIS A 162 -19.92 -6.17 5.17
C HIS A 162 -19.03 -5.83 3.98
N ILE A 163 -18.54 -4.58 3.95
CA ILE A 163 -17.62 -4.10 2.91
C ILE A 163 -16.29 -4.84 3.05
N GLN A 164 -15.81 -5.39 1.95
CA GLN A 164 -14.54 -6.10 1.85
C GLN A 164 -13.64 -5.34 0.86
N ALA A 165 -12.97 -4.30 1.36
CA ALA A 165 -12.06 -3.47 0.58
C ALA A 165 -10.83 -3.09 1.41
N HIS A 166 -10.18 -4.13 1.98
CA HIS A 166 -9.06 -3.96 2.91
C HIS A 166 -7.76 -3.58 2.18
N GLY A 167 -6.82 -2.98 2.91
CA GLY A 167 -5.56 -2.48 2.35
C GLY A 167 -5.74 -1.46 1.23
N GLY A 168 -6.92 -0.90 1.11
CA GLY A 168 -7.46 -0.30 -0.09
C GLY A 168 -6.92 1.07 -0.49
N GLY A 169 -7.39 1.52 -1.66
CA GLY A 169 -7.15 2.85 -2.19
C GLY A 169 -8.40 3.43 -2.82
N PHE A 170 -8.36 4.74 -3.07
CA PHE A 170 -9.51 5.49 -3.58
C PHE A 170 -9.12 6.27 -4.84
N ILE A 171 -10.05 6.33 -5.78
CA ILE A 171 -9.99 7.24 -6.90
C ILE A 171 -11.34 7.93 -7.06
N LYS A 172 -11.34 9.23 -7.31
CA LYS A 172 -12.56 9.97 -7.62
C LYS A 172 -12.66 10.18 -9.13
N VAL A 173 -13.76 9.71 -9.71
CA VAL A 173 -14.07 9.93 -11.12
C VAL A 173 -15.37 10.72 -11.18
N CYS A 174 -15.31 11.93 -11.70
CA CYS A 174 -16.43 12.87 -11.69
C CYS A 174 -16.91 13.18 -10.25
N ASP A 175 -18.15 12.83 -9.94
CA ASP A 175 -18.76 13.01 -8.61
C ASP A 175 -18.75 11.75 -7.75
N THR A 176 -18.11 10.66 -8.22
CA THR A 176 -18.16 9.34 -7.61
C THR A 176 -16.77 8.94 -7.11
N TRP A 177 -16.68 8.53 -5.84
CA TRP A 177 -15.52 7.86 -5.27
C TRP A 177 -15.63 6.37 -5.54
N TYR A 178 -14.52 5.77 -5.96
CA TYR A 178 -14.35 4.33 -6.09
C TYR A 178 -13.33 3.86 -5.07
N TRP A 179 -13.72 2.87 -4.28
CA TRP A 179 -12.90 2.26 -3.24
C TRP A 179 -12.54 0.85 -3.67
N PHE A 180 -11.25 0.60 -3.87
CA PHE A 180 -10.71 -0.71 -4.20
C PHE A 180 -10.06 -1.31 -2.96
N GLY A 181 -10.14 -2.62 -2.80
CA GLY A 181 -9.43 -3.29 -1.72
C GLY A 181 -9.58 -4.81 -1.80
N GLU A 182 -8.85 -5.44 -0.91
CA GLU A 182 -8.80 -6.89 -0.78
C GLU A 182 -10.13 -7.43 -0.27
N ASP A 183 -10.66 -8.44 -0.94
CA ASP A 183 -11.81 -9.21 -0.46
C ASP A 183 -11.30 -10.31 0.49
N LYS A 184 -11.52 -10.14 1.77
CA LYS A 184 -11.14 -11.08 2.82
C LYS A 184 -12.30 -12.00 3.25
N THR A 185 -13.43 -12.03 2.51
CA THR A 185 -14.63 -12.83 2.86
C THR A 185 -14.31 -14.29 3.17
N LEU A 186 -13.36 -14.89 2.45
CA LEU A 186 -12.97 -16.29 2.64
C LEU A 186 -11.82 -16.48 3.64
N ASN A 187 -11.20 -15.41 4.11
CA ASN A 187 -10.09 -15.46 5.06
C ASN A 187 -10.61 -15.51 6.50
N THR A 188 -11.26 -16.62 6.87
CA THR A 188 -11.86 -16.87 8.19
C THR A 188 -10.83 -17.27 9.26
N ASN A 189 -9.55 -17.18 8.93
CA ASN A 189 -8.39 -17.35 9.78
C ASN A 189 -7.42 -16.18 9.56
N GLY A 190 -6.20 -16.27 10.07
CA GLY A 190 -5.17 -15.22 9.93
C GLY A 190 -4.36 -15.28 8.64
N THR A 191 -4.70 -16.15 7.66
CA THR A 191 -3.97 -16.23 6.39
C THR A 191 -4.44 -15.15 5.41
N GLY A 192 -3.49 -14.57 4.66
CA GLY A 192 -3.73 -13.49 3.71
C GLY A 192 -4.10 -13.92 2.29
N ASN A 193 -4.41 -15.20 2.05
CA ASN A 193 -4.61 -15.75 0.71
C ASN A 193 -5.51 -14.89 -0.17
N PHE A 194 -5.09 -14.70 -1.40
CA PHE A 194 -5.83 -13.92 -2.39
C PHE A 194 -7.14 -14.61 -2.77
N HIS A 195 -8.18 -13.82 -2.82
CA HIS A 195 -9.50 -14.24 -3.27
C HIS A 195 -10.01 -13.35 -4.40
N ALA A 196 -10.14 -12.06 -4.13
CA ALA A 196 -10.54 -11.07 -5.11
C ALA A 196 -10.07 -9.66 -4.67
N ILE A 197 -10.10 -8.73 -5.62
CA ILE A 197 -10.09 -7.30 -5.35
C ILE A 197 -11.49 -6.79 -5.64
N SER A 198 -12.15 -6.25 -4.62
CA SER A 198 -13.47 -5.65 -4.72
C SER A 198 -13.38 -4.16 -5.08
N CYS A 199 -14.39 -3.67 -5.78
CA CYS A 199 -14.62 -2.26 -6.09
C CYS A 199 -16.00 -1.84 -5.58
N TYR A 200 -16.02 -0.77 -4.78
CA TYR A 200 -17.24 -0.12 -4.31
C TYR A 200 -17.31 1.31 -4.84
N ALA A 201 -18.52 1.84 -5.03
CA ALA A 201 -18.73 3.19 -5.47
C ALA A 201 -19.63 3.95 -4.49
N SER A 202 -19.33 5.24 -4.30
CA SER A 202 -20.10 6.13 -3.43
C SER A 202 -20.07 7.57 -3.96
N LYS A 203 -21.16 8.31 -3.75
CA LYS A 203 -21.21 9.75 -3.99
C LYS A 203 -21.09 10.58 -2.71
N ASP A 204 -21.11 9.91 -1.55
CA ASP A 204 -21.17 10.56 -0.25
C ASP A 204 -20.17 9.99 0.79
N LEU A 205 -19.34 9.00 0.41
CA LEU A 205 -18.38 8.31 1.29
C LEU A 205 -19.02 7.48 2.42
N VAL A 206 -20.34 7.38 2.45
CA VAL A 206 -21.10 6.68 3.50
C VAL A 206 -21.94 5.56 2.91
N THR A 207 -22.59 5.84 1.79
CA THR A 207 -23.44 4.88 1.07
C THR A 207 -22.61 4.23 -0.03
N TRP A 208 -22.19 3.00 0.20
CA TRP A 208 -21.31 2.25 -0.70
C TRP A 208 -22.06 1.16 -1.45
N GLU A 209 -22.00 1.18 -2.75
CA GLU A 209 -22.52 0.13 -3.63
C GLU A 209 -21.38 -0.77 -4.09
N HIS A 210 -21.50 -2.08 -3.85
CA HIS A 210 -20.57 -3.04 -4.47
C HIS A 210 -20.77 -3.05 -5.98
N ARG A 211 -19.72 -2.69 -6.71
CA ARG A 211 -19.77 -2.59 -8.18
C ARG A 211 -19.32 -3.87 -8.86
N ASN A 212 -18.19 -4.41 -8.41
CA ASN A 212 -17.59 -5.55 -9.07
C ASN A 212 -16.47 -6.16 -8.18
N SER A 213 -16.19 -7.45 -8.38
CA SER A 213 -14.92 -8.07 -8.03
C SER A 213 -14.00 -7.92 -9.24
N VAL A 214 -13.26 -6.80 -9.30
CA VAL A 214 -12.55 -6.34 -10.50
C VAL A 214 -11.36 -7.22 -10.91
N VAL A 215 -10.77 -7.93 -9.94
CA VAL A 215 -9.77 -8.98 -10.14
C VAL A 215 -10.17 -10.18 -9.30
N THR A 216 -10.13 -11.37 -9.90
CA THR A 216 -10.45 -12.64 -9.23
C THR A 216 -9.44 -13.71 -9.62
N THR A 217 -9.48 -14.86 -8.97
CA THR A 217 -8.65 -16.03 -9.34
C THR A 217 -8.87 -16.51 -10.77
N SER A 218 -9.97 -16.14 -11.41
CA SER A 218 -10.27 -16.46 -12.82
C SER A 218 -9.80 -15.39 -13.81
N THR A 219 -9.33 -14.23 -13.35
CA THR A 219 -8.86 -13.15 -14.23
C THR A 219 -7.69 -13.55 -15.11
N ASN A 220 -6.77 -14.36 -14.56
CA ASN A 220 -5.65 -14.94 -15.29
C ASN A 220 -5.28 -16.28 -14.62
N PRO A 221 -4.87 -17.32 -15.36
CA PRO A 221 -4.46 -18.59 -14.78
C PRO A 221 -3.38 -18.49 -13.69
N VAL A 222 -2.47 -17.50 -13.77
CA VAL A 222 -1.43 -17.28 -12.76
C VAL A 222 -2.01 -16.90 -11.39
N LEU A 223 -3.19 -16.30 -11.37
CA LEU A 223 -3.88 -15.91 -10.14
C LEU A 223 -4.63 -17.07 -9.46
N ASN A 224 -4.77 -18.20 -10.13
CA ASN A 224 -5.44 -19.37 -9.57
C ASN A 224 -4.48 -20.25 -8.77
N ASN A 225 -3.86 -19.66 -7.76
CA ASN A 225 -2.95 -20.32 -6.83
C ASN A 225 -3.46 -20.13 -5.40
N PRO A 226 -3.76 -21.18 -4.64
CA PRO A 226 -4.32 -21.07 -3.28
C PRO A 226 -3.32 -20.47 -2.27
N ALA A 227 -2.03 -20.42 -2.59
CA ALA A 227 -1.03 -19.79 -1.75
C ALA A 227 -0.74 -18.33 -2.14
N LEU A 228 -1.37 -17.82 -3.21
CA LEU A 228 -1.16 -16.45 -3.66
C LEU A 228 -1.68 -15.44 -2.65
N ILE A 229 -0.91 -14.38 -2.45
CA ILE A 229 -1.26 -13.17 -1.71
C ILE A 229 -1.26 -12.00 -2.69
N ILE A 230 -2.34 -11.22 -2.72
CA ILE A 230 -2.36 -9.91 -3.37
C ILE A 230 -2.95 -8.92 -2.38
N GLU A 231 -2.16 -7.91 -2.03
CA GLU A 231 -2.50 -6.94 -1.00
C GLU A 231 -2.35 -5.50 -1.48
N ARG A 232 -3.03 -4.58 -0.81
CA ARG A 232 -2.93 -3.12 -0.96
C ARG A 232 -3.13 -2.60 -2.38
N PRO A 233 -4.19 -2.97 -3.10
CA PRO A 233 -4.45 -2.47 -4.45
C PRO A 233 -4.71 -0.97 -4.44
N LYS A 234 -4.08 -0.25 -5.37
CA LYS A 234 -4.29 1.18 -5.63
C LYS A 234 -4.49 1.39 -7.12
N VAL A 235 -5.31 2.35 -7.47
CA VAL A 235 -5.68 2.64 -8.87
C VAL A 235 -5.42 4.11 -9.19
N ILE A 236 -4.80 4.36 -10.34
CA ILE A 236 -4.66 5.69 -10.95
C ILE A 236 -5.11 5.65 -12.41
N TYR A 237 -5.46 6.81 -12.97
CA TYR A 237 -5.86 6.92 -14.37
C TYR A 237 -4.73 7.49 -15.22
N ASN A 238 -4.41 6.79 -16.31
CA ASN A 238 -3.46 7.28 -17.30
C ASN A 238 -4.20 7.98 -18.44
N ALA A 239 -4.08 9.30 -18.52
CA ALA A 239 -4.77 10.11 -19.51
C ALA A 239 -4.28 9.86 -20.95
N SER A 240 -3.02 9.42 -21.11
CA SER A 240 -2.43 9.15 -22.43
C SER A 240 -2.93 7.83 -23.02
N THR A 241 -2.97 6.78 -22.22
CA THR A 241 -3.44 5.45 -22.63
C THR A 241 -4.95 5.28 -22.47
N LYS A 242 -5.59 6.17 -21.70
CA LYS A 242 -7.00 6.10 -21.29
C LYS A 242 -7.33 4.83 -20.52
N LEU A 243 -6.37 4.33 -19.74
CA LEU A 243 -6.54 3.16 -18.90
C LEU A 243 -6.48 3.53 -17.42
N TYR A 244 -7.27 2.84 -16.62
CA TYR A 244 -7.08 2.72 -15.19
C TYR A 244 -6.02 1.68 -14.95
N VAL A 245 -4.97 2.04 -14.21
CA VAL A 245 -3.84 1.16 -13.91
C VAL A 245 -3.85 0.89 -12.42
N MET A 246 -3.88 -0.37 -12.04
CA MET A 246 -3.83 -0.83 -10.67
C MET A 246 -2.46 -1.46 -10.41
N TRP A 247 -1.86 -1.08 -9.29
CA TRP A 247 -0.70 -1.75 -8.72
C TRP A 247 -1.07 -2.31 -7.35
N ALA A 248 -0.50 -3.48 -7.02
CA ALA A 248 -0.68 -4.12 -5.72
C ALA A 248 0.58 -4.90 -5.34
N HIS A 249 0.70 -5.29 -4.09
CA HIS A 249 1.69 -6.22 -3.60
C HIS A 249 1.32 -7.64 -4.01
N TRP A 250 2.31 -8.40 -4.47
CA TRP A 250 2.20 -9.83 -4.85
C TRP A 250 3.16 -10.65 -4.01
N ASP A 251 2.65 -11.69 -3.40
CA ASP A 251 3.47 -12.61 -2.60
C ASP A 251 2.86 -14.01 -2.50
N MET A 252 3.53 -14.89 -1.76
CA MET A 252 3.09 -16.25 -1.52
C MET A 252 2.99 -16.56 -0.04
N GLU A 253 1.90 -17.19 0.38
CA GLU A 253 1.68 -17.65 1.77
C GLU A 253 2.61 -18.80 2.17
N SER A 254 3.10 -19.56 1.19
CA SER A 254 4.04 -20.65 1.42
C SER A 254 5.11 -20.69 0.33
N CYS A 255 6.34 -20.82 0.77
CA CYS A 255 7.52 -20.80 -0.08
C CYS A 255 8.07 -22.20 -0.31
N SER A 256 8.29 -22.59 -1.55
CA SER A 256 8.93 -23.87 -1.84
C SER A 256 10.40 -23.84 -1.42
N GLY A 257 10.77 -24.69 -0.44
CA GLY A 257 12.13 -24.81 0.02
C GLY A 257 12.58 -23.84 1.10
N ALA A 258 11.70 -22.97 1.57
CA ALA A 258 11.93 -22.08 2.70
C ALA A 258 10.83 -22.24 3.75
N SER A 259 11.14 -22.02 5.01
CA SER A 259 10.13 -21.90 6.07
C SER A 259 9.66 -20.45 6.10
N GLY A 260 8.41 -20.19 5.80
CA GLY A 260 7.85 -18.85 5.92
C GLY A 260 6.84 -18.52 4.83
N SER A 261 6.24 -17.36 4.95
CA SER A 261 5.38 -16.69 3.99
C SER A 261 6.07 -15.45 3.45
N TYR A 262 5.51 -14.84 2.41
CA TYR A 262 6.02 -13.60 1.79
C TYR A 262 7.42 -13.78 1.17
N CYS A 263 7.54 -14.67 0.20
CA CYS A 263 8.82 -15.06 -0.42
C CYS A 263 9.07 -14.51 -1.80
N ASP A 264 8.05 -14.00 -2.48
CA ASP A 264 8.21 -13.41 -3.82
C ASP A 264 8.50 -11.91 -3.72
N SER A 265 7.77 -11.22 -2.86
CA SER A 265 7.91 -9.77 -2.58
C SER A 265 7.99 -8.97 -3.88
N GLU A 266 6.91 -9.05 -4.66
CA GLU A 266 6.79 -8.43 -5.97
C GLU A 266 5.66 -7.41 -6.02
N ALA A 267 5.65 -6.58 -7.03
CA ALA A 267 4.50 -5.78 -7.41
C ALA A 267 3.74 -6.48 -8.53
N VAL A 268 2.42 -6.35 -8.56
CA VAL A 268 1.56 -6.82 -9.66
C VAL A 268 0.81 -5.65 -10.28
N VAL A 269 0.66 -5.71 -11.61
CA VAL A 269 0.01 -4.66 -12.41
C VAL A 269 -1.18 -5.20 -13.16
N PHE A 270 -2.29 -4.46 -13.10
CA PHE A 270 -3.50 -4.73 -13.88
C PHE A 270 -3.99 -3.45 -14.56
N THR A 271 -4.76 -3.62 -15.65
CA THR A 271 -5.34 -2.48 -16.40
C THR A 271 -6.80 -2.71 -16.73
N SER A 272 -7.56 -1.60 -16.83
CA SER A 272 -8.95 -1.63 -17.29
C SER A 272 -9.29 -0.34 -18.06
N PRO A 273 -10.12 -0.40 -19.10
CA PRO A 273 -10.62 0.79 -19.79
C PRO A 273 -11.70 1.53 -18.97
N THR A 274 -12.28 0.90 -17.97
CA THR A 274 -13.30 1.49 -17.09
C THR A 274 -12.91 1.33 -15.63
N VAL A 275 -13.29 2.30 -14.79
CA VAL A 275 -12.85 2.34 -13.39
C VAL A 275 -13.30 1.12 -12.59
N ASP A 276 -14.53 0.66 -12.77
CA ASP A 276 -15.16 -0.46 -12.06
C ASP A 276 -15.36 -1.71 -12.93
N GLY A 277 -14.70 -1.76 -14.09
CA GLY A 277 -14.73 -2.92 -14.98
C GLY A 277 -13.79 -4.04 -14.52
N ASN A 278 -13.78 -5.12 -15.27
CA ASN A 278 -12.81 -6.19 -15.05
C ASN A 278 -11.41 -5.70 -15.46
N TYR A 279 -10.47 -5.88 -14.57
CA TYR A 279 -9.07 -5.56 -14.83
C TYR A 279 -8.38 -6.75 -15.47
N THR A 280 -7.51 -6.48 -16.41
CA THR A 280 -6.67 -7.47 -17.08
C THR A 280 -5.30 -7.52 -16.42
N TYR A 281 -4.83 -8.70 -16.09
CA TYR A 281 -3.49 -8.93 -15.60
C TYR A 281 -2.45 -8.53 -16.66
N VAL A 282 -1.44 -7.78 -16.25
CA VAL A 282 -0.32 -7.38 -17.12
C VAL A 282 0.93 -8.17 -16.79
N ASN A 283 1.43 -8.02 -15.58
CA ASN A 283 2.65 -8.68 -15.12
C ASN A 283 2.78 -8.58 -13.59
N HIS A 284 3.67 -9.38 -13.01
CA HIS A 284 4.21 -9.21 -11.66
C HIS A 284 5.74 -9.30 -11.72
N PHE A 285 6.40 -8.53 -10.90
CA PHE A 285 7.87 -8.40 -10.91
C PHE A 285 8.38 -7.64 -9.69
N GLN A 286 9.65 -7.79 -9.38
CA GLN A 286 10.35 -6.96 -8.40
C GLN A 286 10.70 -5.60 -9.05
N PRO A 287 10.16 -4.48 -8.52
CA PRO A 287 10.44 -3.15 -9.07
C PRO A 287 11.94 -2.84 -9.02
N ASP A 288 12.54 -2.60 -10.18
CA ASP A 288 13.99 -2.35 -10.33
C ASP A 288 14.88 -3.45 -9.71
N GLY A 289 14.38 -4.68 -9.63
CA GLY A 289 15.06 -5.83 -9.02
C GLY A 289 15.05 -5.83 -7.50
N ASN A 290 14.30 -4.93 -6.86
CA ASN A 290 14.15 -4.87 -5.41
C ASN A 290 12.86 -5.56 -4.97
N GLY A 291 12.89 -6.19 -3.80
CA GLY A 291 11.70 -6.73 -3.17
C GLY A 291 10.70 -5.62 -2.88
N SER A 292 9.41 -5.91 -3.01
CA SER A 292 8.32 -4.95 -2.82
C SER A 292 7.18 -5.58 -2.06
N ARG A 293 6.77 -4.96 -0.95
CA ARG A 293 5.64 -5.38 -0.12
C ARG A 293 4.59 -4.26 -0.03
N ASP A 294 4.17 -3.89 1.16
CA ASP A 294 3.17 -2.85 1.38
C ASP A 294 3.39 -1.64 0.49
N CYS A 295 2.37 -1.27 -0.27
CA CYS A 295 2.53 -0.32 -1.35
C CYS A 295 1.39 0.69 -1.46
N THR A 296 1.69 1.77 -2.17
CA THR A 296 0.71 2.77 -2.58
C THR A 296 1.11 3.42 -3.91
N LEU A 297 0.17 4.16 -4.50
CA LEU A 297 0.41 4.95 -5.70
C LEU A 297 0.29 6.46 -5.39
N TRP A 298 1.06 7.25 -6.10
CA TRP A 298 0.96 8.70 -6.12
C TRP A 298 0.99 9.20 -7.55
N GLN A 299 0.12 10.15 -7.88
CA GLN A 299 0.08 10.79 -9.19
C GLN A 299 0.13 12.29 -9.01
N GLU A 300 1.08 12.95 -9.70
CA GLU A 300 1.17 14.40 -9.76
C GLU A 300 0.17 14.99 -10.77
N PRO A 301 -0.16 16.29 -10.65
CA PRO A 301 -1.10 16.94 -11.58
C PRO A 301 -0.64 16.96 -13.03
N ASP A 302 0.65 16.85 -13.30
CA ASP A 302 1.23 16.78 -14.64
C ASP A 302 1.16 15.37 -15.25
N GLY A 303 0.64 14.39 -14.51
CA GLY A 303 0.53 13.00 -14.91
C GLY A 303 1.75 12.15 -14.58
N THR A 304 2.81 12.71 -14.00
CA THR A 304 3.91 11.88 -13.48
C THR A 304 3.38 11.00 -12.35
N ALA A 305 3.65 9.71 -12.41
CA ALA A 305 3.15 8.76 -11.42
C ALA A 305 4.27 8.00 -10.74
N TYR A 306 3.99 7.58 -9.52
CA TYR A 306 4.93 6.88 -8.67
C TYR A 306 4.25 5.71 -7.96
N PHE A 307 4.96 4.61 -7.89
CA PHE A 307 4.69 3.51 -7.00
C PHE A 307 5.62 3.61 -5.80
N VAL A 308 5.10 3.49 -4.60
CA VAL A 308 5.88 3.55 -3.37
C VAL A 308 5.67 2.27 -2.61
N SER A 309 6.76 1.60 -2.25
CA SER A 309 6.67 0.34 -1.51
C SER A 309 7.69 0.24 -0.39
N THR A 310 7.35 -0.55 0.59
CA THR A 310 8.31 -1.12 1.53
C THR A 310 9.09 -2.19 0.79
N GLY A 311 10.41 -2.07 0.77
CA GLY A 311 11.25 -2.94 -0.05
C GLY A 311 12.65 -3.10 0.49
N GLY A 312 13.51 -3.58 -0.37
CA GLY A 312 14.93 -3.73 -0.09
C GLY A 312 15.66 -4.56 -1.12
N PRO A 313 16.98 -4.43 -1.20
CA PRO A 313 17.81 -5.14 -2.15
C PRO A 313 17.80 -6.65 -1.91
N GLY A 314 17.69 -7.42 -2.97
CA GLY A 314 17.78 -8.87 -2.92
C GLY A 314 16.48 -9.60 -2.60
N GLY A 315 15.38 -8.94 -2.72
CA GLY A 315 13.98 -9.36 -2.52
C GLY A 315 13.79 -10.84 -2.26
N ASN A 316 13.23 -11.25 -1.29
CA ASN A 316 12.77 -12.57 -0.90
C ASN A 316 13.48 -13.21 0.27
N ALA A 317 13.59 -13.85 0.96
CA ALA A 317 14.06 -14.85 1.92
C ALA A 317 15.04 -14.33 2.98
N ALA A 318 15.69 -13.20 2.78
CA ALA A 318 16.75 -12.76 3.70
C ALA A 318 16.33 -11.67 4.71
N GLY A 319 15.10 -11.17 4.61
CA GLY A 319 14.52 -10.37 5.70
C GLY A 319 14.92 -8.90 5.75
N ASP A 320 15.42 -8.31 4.67
CA ASP A 320 15.75 -6.88 4.65
C ASP A 320 14.69 -6.05 3.90
N PHE A 321 13.44 -6.10 4.38
CA PHE A 321 12.33 -5.28 3.89
C PHE A 321 12.14 -4.05 4.78
N HIS A 322 13.22 -3.32 4.99
CA HIS A 322 13.23 -2.19 5.92
C HIS A 322 13.44 -0.85 5.22
N ASP A 323 13.49 -0.87 3.90
CA ASP A 323 13.66 0.33 3.11
C ASP A 323 12.30 0.82 2.59
N THR A 324 12.16 2.14 2.42
CA THR A 324 11.05 2.73 1.66
C THR A 324 11.58 3.23 0.33
N GLU A 325 11.00 2.75 -0.75
CA GLU A 325 11.41 3.07 -2.11
C GLU A 325 10.28 3.77 -2.88
N VAL A 326 10.65 4.79 -3.64
CA VAL A 326 9.78 5.51 -4.56
C VAL A 326 10.23 5.20 -5.98
N HIS A 327 9.37 4.54 -6.72
CA HIS A 327 9.59 4.15 -8.10
C HIS A 327 8.80 5.08 -9.01
N GLN A 328 9.49 5.90 -9.80
CA GLN A 328 8.82 6.66 -10.86
C GLN A 328 8.37 5.69 -11.95
N LEU A 329 7.11 5.77 -12.32
CA LEU A 329 6.53 4.89 -13.33
C LEU A 329 6.84 5.38 -14.75
N SER A 330 6.84 4.45 -15.70
CA SER A 330 6.87 4.71 -17.14
C SER A 330 5.64 5.53 -17.57
N SER A 331 5.68 6.11 -18.77
CA SER A 331 4.61 6.96 -19.29
C SER A 331 3.26 6.26 -19.45
N ASP A 332 3.25 4.93 -19.56
CA ASP A 332 2.05 4.09 -19.59
C ASP A 332 1.64 3.56 -18.20
N TYR A 333 2.46 3.80 -17.17
CA TYR A 333 2.33 3.34 -15.79
C TYR A 333 2.45 1.82 -15.59
N LEU A 334 3.02 1.09 -16.56
CA LEU A 334 3.05 -0.37 -16.50
C LEU A 334 4.39 -0.92 -15.98
N THR A 335 5.43 -0.08 -15.95
CA THR A 335 6.78 -0.44 -15.52
C THR A 335 7.43 0.67 -14.71
N VAL A 336 8.55 0.37 -14.08
CA VAL A 336 9.39 1.33 -13.36
C VAL A 336 10.38 1.97 -14.33
N GLN A 337 10.54 3.29 -14.25
CA GLN A 337 11.51 4.06 -15.00
C GLN A 337 12.78 4.37 -14.19
N SER A 338 12.60 4.66 -12.91
CA SER A 338 13.70 4.94 -11.97
C SER A 338 13.25 4.69 -10.55
N THR A 339 14.20 4.36 -9.68
CA THR A 339 13.96 4.11 -8.26
C THR A 339 14.79 5.05 -7.40
N THR A 340 14.17 5.61 -6.37
CA THR A 340 14.82 6.40 -5.32
C THR A 340 14.49 5.76 -3.98
N LYS A 341 15.53 5.34 -3.26
CA LYS A 341 15.39 4.96 -1.87
C LYS A 341 15.24 6.23 -1.04
N ILE A 342 14.07 6.43 -0.45
CA ILE A 342 13.79 7.61 0.37
C ILE A 342 14.08 7.36 1.85
N TRP A 343 14.15 6.12 2.26
CA TRP A 343 14.49 5.70 3.59
C TRP A 343 15.20 4.36 3.59
N ALA A 344 16.21 4.24 4.41
CA ALA A 344 16.91 2.98 4.64
C ALA A 344 16.66 2.51 6.07
N SER A 345 16.30 1.24 6.23
CA SER A 345 16.12 0.57 7.52
C SER A 345 15.13 1.28 8.46
N ASP A 346 14.04 1.82 7.90
CA ASP A 346 13.02 2.54 8.66
C ASP A 346 12.07 1.63 9.42
N THR A 347 12.00 0.34 9.06
CA THR A 347 11.07 -0.64 9.63
C THR A 347 9.60 -0.20 9.59
N ARG A 348 9.23 0.57 8.55
CA ARG A 348 7.89 1.11 8.35
C ARG A 348 7.25 0.51 7.11
N GLU A 349 5.91 0.48 7.12
CA GLU A 349 5.08 -0.06 6.04
C GLU A 349 3.76 0.72 5.93
N ALA A 350 2.87 0.32 5.04
CA ALA A 350 1.52 0.85 4.91
C ALA A 350 1.47 2.37 4.64
N TYR A 351 2.32 2.84 3.75
CA TYR A 351 2.39 4.26 3.41
C TYR A 351 1.13 4.79 2.73
N ALA A 352 0.71 5.99 3.15
CA ALA A 352 -0.28 6.80 2.47
C ALA A 352 0.16 8.27 2.45
N PHE A 353 -0.05 8.96 1.33
CA PHE A 353 0.49 10.30 1.12
C PHE A 353 -0.58 11.36 0.93
N TRP A 354 -0.24 12.59 1.29
CA TRP A 354 -1.00 13.79 0.93
C TRP A 354 -0.05 14.98 0.72
N LYS A 355 -0.56 16.04 0.09
CA LYS A 355 0.22 17.22 -0.26
C LYS A 355 -0.53 18.48 0.11
N VAL A 356 0.12 19.39 0.80
CA VAL A 356 -0.43 20.70 1.19
C VAL A 356 0.60 21.78 0.93
N GLY A 357 0.22 22.82 0.17
CA GLY A 357 1.08 23.96 -0.07
C GLY A 357 2.44 23.61 -0.70
N GLY A 358 2.49 22.57 -1.53
CA GLY A 358 3.74 22.09 -2.14
C GLY A 358 4.56 21.16 -1.25
N LYS A 359 4.18 20.94 0.00
CA LYS A 359 4.84 20.05 0.94
C LYS A 359 4.15 18.69 0.94
N TYR A 360 4.92 17.63 0.87
CA TYR A 360 4.42 16.26 0.94
C TYR A 360 4.46 15.74 2.37
N TYR A 361 3.52 14.91 2.68
CA TYR A 361 3.38 14.19 3.94
C TYR A 361 3.13 12.72 3.64
N GLY A 362 3.77 11.85 4.40
CA GLY A 362 3.59 10.40 4.27
C GLY A 362 3.35 9.78 5.64
N VAL A 363 2.17 9.24 5.89
CA VAL A 363 1.88 8.44 7.09
C VAL A 363 2.17 6.98 6.82
N SER A 364 2.66 6.29 7.85
CA SER A 364 2.97 4.86 7.81
C SER A 364 2.80 4.22 9.17
N SER A 365 2.79 2.90 9.22
CA SER A 365 2.84 2.09 10.44
C SER A 365 4.20 1.41 10.60
N ALA A 366 4.50 0.87 11.77
CA ALA A 366 5.63 -0.03 11.94
C ALA A 366 5.28 -1.42 11.39
N GLN A 367 6.30 -2.23 11.09
CA GLN A 367 6.17 -3.59 10.58
C GLN A 367 5.87 -4.57 11.72
N THR A 368 4.59 -4.73 12.04
CA THR A 368 4.12 -5.62 13.11
C THR A 368 3.08 -6.63 12.64
N GLY A 369 2.99 -6.86 11.33
CA GLY A 369 1.98 -7.70 10.70
C GLY A 369 0.56 -7.22 11.05
N TRP A 370 -0.33 -8.12 11.46
CA TRP A 370 -1.71 -7.76 11.82
C TRP A 370 -1.85 -7.07 13.20
N ALA A 371 -0.76 -6.93 13.98
CA ALA A 371 -0.82 -6.26 15.27
C ALA A 371 -0.79 -4.74 15.09
N PRO A 372 -1.67 -3.99 15.76
CA PRO A 372 -1.72 -2.54 15.62
C PRO A 372 -0.52 -1.86 16.29
N ASN A 373 -0.10 -0.74 15.71
CA ASN A 373 0.96 0.11 16.24
C ASN A 373 0.68 1.60 15.99
N GLU A 374 1.59 2.46 16.42
CA GLU A 374 1.44 3.90 16.26
C GLU A 374 1.74 4.34 14.82
N ALA A 375 0.76 4.99 14.18
CA ALA A 375 0.95 5.67 12.93
C ALA A 375 1.75 6.97 13.14
N ALA A 376 2.75 7.17 12.30
CA ALA A 376 3.57 8.37 12.31
C ALA A 376 3.80 8.86 10.89
N TYR A 377 4.06 10.16 10.73
CA TYR A 377 4.25 10.76 9.42
C TYR A 377 5.59 11.45 9.28
N LEU A 378 6.00 11.58 8.04
CA LEU A 378 7.16 12.36 7.63
C LEU A 378 6.76 13.47 6.66
N THR A 379 7.72 14.35 6.36
CA THR A 379 7.50 15.46 5.45
C THR A 379 8.63 15.60 4.43
N SER A 380 8.28 16.00 3.21
CA SER A 380 9.22 16.44 2.19
C SER A 380 8.81 17.80 1.63
N THR A 381 9.80 18.67 1.40
CA THR A 381 9.61 19.97 0.73
C THR A 381 10.08 19.93 -0.73
N GLY A 382 10.63 18.79 -1.16
CA GLY A 382 11.10 18.57 -2.53
C GLY A 382 10.00 17.97 -3.42
N THR A 383 10.13 16.69 -3.71
CA THR A 383 9.19 15.88 -4.48
C THR A 383 8.73 14.69 -3.63
N ILE A 384 7.86 13.83 -4.20
CA ILE A 384 7.53 12.55 -3.56
C ILE A 384 8.78 11.65 -3.41
N ALA A 385 9.76 11.78 -4.30
CA ALA A 385 11.05 11.11 -4.20
C ALA A 385 12.03 11.77 -3.22
N GLY A 386 11.62 12.82 -2.51
CA GLY A 386 12.40 13.48 -1.46
C GLY A 386 13.07 14.78 -1.90
N PRO A 387 14.00 15.30 -1.07
CA PRO A 387 14.42 14.75 0.22
C PRO A 387 13.33 14.80 1.30
N TRP A 388 13.22 13.76 2.09
CA TRP A 388 12.34 13.68 3.25
C TRP A 388 13.09 14.05 4.53
N ASN A 389 12.37 14.56 5.53
CA ASN A 389 12.95 14.79 6.85
C ASN A 389 13.28 13.44 7.52
N ASN A 390 14.24 13.44 8.46
CA ASN A 390 14.78 12.21 9.06
C ASN A 390 14.06 11.78 10.35
N SER A 391 12.85 12.23 10.59
CA SER A 391 12.12 11.90 11.83
C SER A 391 10.65 11.69 11.56
N PHE A 392 10.15 10.59 12.06
CA PHE A 392 8.72 10.31 12.10
C PHE A 392 8.07 11.10 13.24
N THR A 393 6.99 11.78 12.95
CA THR A 393 6.16 12.49 13.93
C THR A 393 4.90 11.67 14.18
N PRO A 394 4.63 11.24 15.43
CA PRO A 394 3.39 10.54 15.77
C PRO A 394 2.15 11.34 15.36
N LEU A 395 1.16 10.66 14.82
CA LEU A 395 -0.12 11.27 14.43
C LEU A 395 -1.20 11.12 15.49
N GLY A 396 -1.17 10.01 16.20
CA GLY A 396 -2.25 9.64 17.08
C GLY A 396 -1.99 9.92 18.54
N ALA A 397 -3.06 9.91 19.30
CA ALA A 397 -3.00 10.08 20.74
C ALA A 397 -2.72 8.77 21.50
N ASN A 398 -2.57 7.63 20.81
CA ASN A 398 -2.27 6.36 21.44
C ASN A 398 -1.31 5.50 20.60
N ASN A 399 -0.67 4.54 21.24
CA ASN A 399 0.37 3.69 20.68
C ASN A 399 -0.12 2.65 19.66
N SER A 400 -1.41 2.62 19.34
CA SER A 400 -2.00 1.66 18.41
C SER A 400 -2.85 2.30 17.33
N THR A 401 -2.90 3.63 17.27
CA THR A 401 -3.78 4.39 16.36
C THR A 401 -5.22 3.85 16.40
N TRP A 402 -5.71 3.60 17.61
CA TRP A 402 -7.02 2.96 17.92
C TRP A 402 -7.19 1.62 17.18
N SER A 403 -6.14 0.81 17.15
CA SER A 403 -6.06 -0.50 16.50
C SER A 403 -6.14 -0.45 14.98
N SER A 404 -5.83 0.68 14.34
CA SER A 404 -5.86 0.81 12.89
C SER A 404 -4.46 0.93 12.28
N GLN A 405 -4.34 0.43 11.05
CA GLN A 405 -3.19 0.58 10.18
C GLN A 405 -3.57 1.49 9.00
N PRO A 406 -2.76 2.49 8.60
CA PRO A 406 -3.08 3.36 7.48
C PRO A 406 -3.17 2.58 6.15
N THR A 407 -4.07 2.99 5.28
CA THR A 407 -4.15 2.45 3.92
C THR A 407 -4.15 3.53 2.86
N TYR A 408 -4.80 4.66 3.16
CA TYR A 408 -4.93 5.77 2.23
C TYR A 408 -5.21 7.08 2.96
N VAL A 409 -4.98 8.22 2.28
CA VAL A 409 -5.46 9.52 2.72
C VAL A 409 -6.40 10.07 1.64
N ILE A 410 -7.68 10.25 2.00
CA ILE A 410 -8.72 10.70 1.07
C ILE A 410 -8.81 12.22 1.12
N PRO A 411 -8.48 12.96 0.05
CA PRO A 411 -8.65 14.40 0.00
C PRO A 411 -10.10 14.77 -0.32
N ILE A 412 -10.71 15.61 0.49
CA ILE A 412 -12.01 16.23 0.22
C ILE A 412 -11.76 17.68 -0.16
N VAL A 413 -11.63 17.91 -1.45
CA VAL A 413 -11.38 19.23 -2.02
C VAL A 413 -12.71 19.99 -2.11
N GLY A 414 -12.94 20.89 -1.18
CA GLY A 414 -14.14 21.71 -1.14
C GLY A 414 -13.88 23.14 -1.57
N SER A 415 -14.97 23.93 -1.69
CA SER A 415 -14.90 25.34 -2.10
C SER A 415 -14.29 26.28 -1.05
N GLN A 416 -14.18 25.86 0.21
CA GLN A 416 -13.64 26.67 1.31
C GLN A 416 -12.32 26.12 1.82
N THR A 417 -12.17 24.79 1.89
CA THR A 417 -10.96 24.12 2.37
C THR A 417 -10.84 22.73 1.79
N THR A 418 -9.64 22.14 1.91
CA THR A 418 -9.41 20.73 1.67
C THR A 418 -9.24 20.05 3.02
N THR A 419 -10.08 19.07 3.30
CA THR A 419 -9.94 18.17 4.44
C THR A 419 -9.36 16.85 3.96
N TYR A 420 -8.40 16.33 4.72
CA TYR A 420 -7.77 15.04 4.47
C TYR A 420 -8.31 14.03 5.47
N ILE A 421 -8.77 12.89 4.97
CA ILE A 421 -9.30 11.80 5.80
C ILE A 421 -8.25 10.70 5.85
N TYR A 422 -7.77 10.39 7.04
CA TYR A 422 -7.05 9.15 7.31
C TYR A 422 -8.01 7.99 7.13
N ALA A 423 -7.73 7.08 6.23
CA ALA A 423 -8.42 5.81 6.09
C ALA A 423 -7.50 4.70 6.59
N GLY A 424 -7.96 3.91 7.54
CA GLY A 424 -7.21 2.81 8.13
C GLY A 424 -8.06 1.55 8.25
N ASP A 425 -7.40 0.38 8.22
CA ASP A 425 -8.00 -0.90 8.53
C ASP A 425 -7.80 -1.27 10.00
N ILE A 426 -8.83 -1.83 10.61
CA ILE A 426 -8.77 -2.48 11.92
C ILE A 426 -8.77 -3.98 11.67
N TRP A 427 -7.58 -4.58 11.70
CA TRP A 427 -7.39 -5.99 11.39
C TRP A 427 -7.89 -6.89 12.52
N ASN A 428 -8.66 -7.92 12.16
CA ASN A 428 -8.96 -9.05 13.03
C ASN A 428 -8.03 -10.22 12.68
N SER A 429 -6.90 -10.30 13.35
CA SER A 429 -5.85 -11.29 13.05
C SER A 429 -6.28 -12.75 13.16
N ASN A 430 -7.36 -13.05 13.88
CA ASN A 430 -7.89 -14.42 14.01
C ASN A 430 -8.90 -14.76 12.91
N ASN A 431 -9.49 -13.73 12.28
CA ASN A 431 -10.49 -13.89 11.25
C ASN A 431 -10.54 -12.62 10.39
N LEU A 432 -9.74 -12.56 9.33
CA LEU A 432 -9.60 -11.35 8.51
C LEU A 432 -10.92 -10.92 7.86
N SER A 433 -11.88 -11.85 7.65
CA SER A 433 -13.19 -11.50 7.08
C SER A 433 -14.04 -10.62 8.00
N LEU A 434 -13.67 -10.49 9.27
CA LEU A 434 -14.29 -9.62 10.28
C LEU A 434 -13.49 -8.33 10.53
N SER A 435 -12.45 -8.08 9.78
CA SER A 435 -11.72 -6.81 9.82
C SER A 435 -12.64 -5.66 9.44
N THR A 436 -12.40 -4.47 10.01
CA THR A 436 -13.25 -3.30 9.80
C THR A 436 -12.41 -2.05 9.56
N TYR A 437 -12.97 -0.86 9.65
CA TYR A 437 -12.31 0.37 9.24
C TYR A 437 -12.38 1.45 10.32
N LEU A 438 -11.39 2.35 10.28
CA LEU A 438 -11.38 3.59 11.04
C LEU A 438 -11.03 4.76 10.12
N TRP A 439 -11.96 5.70 9.96
CA TRP A 439 -11.73 6.91 9.19
C TRP A 439 -11.82 8.13 10.08
N LEU A 440 -10.76 8.94 10.09
CA LEU A 440 -10.66 10.12 10.94
C LEU A 440 -10.16 11.32 10.13
N PRO A 441 -10.64 12.54 10.43
CA PRO A 441 -10.07 13.72 9.81
C PRO A 441 -8.65 13.96 10.34
N LEU A 442 -7.72 14.21 9.42
CA LEU A 442 -6.41 14.77 9.73
C LEU A 442 -6.59 16.26 10.03
N THR A 443 -6.17 16.70 11.20
CA THR A 443 -6.25 18.09 11.62
C THR A 443 -4.85 18.68 11.79
N PHE A 444 -4.68 19.94 11.38
CA PHE A 444 -3.41 20.66 11.48
C PHE A 444 -3.53 21.81 12.48
N ASP A 445 -2.68 21.82 13.52
CA ASP A 445 -2.72 22.82 14.59
C ASP A 445 -1.88 24.10 14.26
N GLY A 446 -1.35 24.19 13.06
CA GLY A 446 -0.41 25.22 12.61
C GLY A 446 1.04 24.78 12.64
N THR A 447 1.36 23.66 13.28
CA THR A 447 2.71 23.10 13.42
C THR A 447 2.76 21.63 12.98
N THR A 448 1.86 20.82 13.49
CA THR A 448 1.83 19.36 13.31
C THR A 448 0.45 18.87 12.89
N TRP A 449 0.44 17.71 12.22
CA TRP A 449 -0.78 16.98 11.91
C TRP A 449 -1.12 16.03 13.04
N HIS A 450 -2.42 15.91 13.32
CA HIS A 450 -2.95 15.08 14.39
C HIS A 450 -4.14 14.27 13.91
N LEU A 451 -4.32 13.12 14.56
CA LEU A 451 -5.56 12.36 14.58
C LEU A 451 -6.17 12.47 15.98
N SER A 452 -7.48 12.61 16.03
CA SER A 452 -8.27 12.51 17.26
C SER A 452 -9.36 11.50 17.04
N TYR A 453 -9.52 10.57 17.98
CA TYR A 453 -10.59 9.59 17.88
C TYR A 453 -11.96 10.27 17.92
N ALA A 454 -12.80 9.89 16.98
CA ALA A 454 -14.19 10.26 16.94
C ALA A 454 -15.02 9.03 16.56
N ALA A 455 -15.97 8.66 17.41
CA ALA A 455 -16.93 7.60 17.11
C ALA A 455 -17.77 7.96 15.87
N GLN A 456 -18.12 9.25 15.78
CA GLN A 456 -18.80 9.84 14.63
C GLN A 456 -18.26 11.26 14.41
N TRP A 457 -18.20 11.68 13.16
CA TRP A 457 -17.83 13.03 12.77
C TRP A 457 -18.45 13.37 11.42
N SER A 458 -18.64 14.65 11.16
CA SER A 458 -19.36 15.12 9.98
C SER A 458 -18.54 16.09 9.16
N ILE A 459 -18.76 16.07 7.85
CA ILE A 459 -18.11 16.96 6.89
C ILE A 459 -19.11 17.41 5.82
N ASN A 460 -18.96 18.65 5.40
CA ASN A 460 -19.65 19.14 4.21
C ASN A 460 -18.76 18.90 2.98
N LEU A 461 -19.16 17.99 2.10
CA LEU A 461 -18.37 17.57 0.95
C LEU A 461 -18.20 18.67 -0.11
N MET A 462 -19.08 19.67 -0.16
CA MET A 462 -19.00 20.77 -1.12
C MET A 462 -18.03 21.87 -0.64
N THR A 463 -17.96 22.09 0.66
CA THR A 463 -17.09 23.13 1.23
C THR A 463 -15.78 22.57 1.77
N GLY A 464 -15.72 21.25 2.04
CA GLY A 464 -14.60 20.60 2.71
C GLY A 464 -14.54 20.86 4.21
N VAL A 465 -15.53 21.55 4.79
CA VAL A 465 -15.53 21.98 6.19
C VAL A 465 -16.05 20.86 7.09
N LEU A 466 -15.28 20.56 8.14
CA LEU A 466 -15.75 19.70 9.23
C LEU A 466 -16.89 20.40 9.97
N THR A 467 -17.99 19.71 10.18
CA THR A 467 -19.11 20.22 10.98
C THR A 467 -19.01 19.67 12.38
N THR A 468 -19.03 20.56 13.37
CA THR A 468 -19.14 20.16 14.78
C THR A 468 -20.55 19.64 15.04
N ASN A 469 -20.66 18.43 15.56
CA ASN A 469 -21.91 17.90 16.08
C ASN A 469 -22.22 18.53 17.44
#